data_c15c7166cc3d231772b0091738ab3f8e
#
_entry.id   c15c7166cc3d231772b0091738ab3f8e
#
_cell.length_a   1.000
_cell.length_b   1.000
_cell.length_c   1.000
_cell.angle_alpha   90.00
_cell.angle_beta   90.00
_cell.angle_gamma   90.00
#
_symmetry.space_group_name_H-M   'P 1'
#
loop_
_entity.id
_entity.type
_entity.pdbx_description
1 polymer ?
#
loop_
_entity_poly.entity_id
_entity_poly.type
_entity_poly.pdbx_seq_one_letter_code
_entity_poly.pdbx_strand_id
1 'polypeptide(L)'
;MQTFTISFVYQGCIYDAECIAKIRESGIEYFIVPYNQELLTNFGPSVIWKDHDDIHRHMRDKDAEYNIAVTGGLFKYFSSVA
;
A
#
# COMPACT_ATOMS: atom_id res chain seq x y z
N MET A 1 10.08 0.23 -13.48
CA MET A 1 9.42 -0.44 -12.36
C MET A 1 10.35 -0.44 -11.15
N GLN A 2 9.85 -0.10 -9.98
CA GLN A 2 10.64 0.00 -8.78
C GLN A 2 10.00 -0.84 -7.68
N THR A 3 10.83 -1.51 -6.88
CA THR A 3 10.35 -2.38 -5.80
C THR A 3 11.02 -1.97 -4.49
N PHE A 4 10.23 -1.89 -3.43
CA PHE A 4 10.73 -1.56 -2.09
C PHE A 4 9.81 -2.17 -1.04
N THR A 5 10.28 -2.17 0.21
CA THR A 5 9.52 -2.71 1.34
C THR A 5 8.95 -1.57 2.18
N ILE A 6 7.69 -1.68 2.54
CA ILE A 6 7.05 -0.77 3.49
C ILE A 6 6.62 -1.53 4.74
N SER A 7 6.47 -0.80 5.83
CA SER A 7 5.90 -1.34 7.07
C SER A 7 4.64 -0.56 7.41
N PHE A 8 3.65 -1.25 7.94
CA PHE A 8 2.41 -0.60 8.36
C PHE A 8 1.88 -1.26 9.63
N VAL A 9 1.05 -0.52 10.35
CA VAL A 9 0.43 -0.99 11.59
C VAL A 9 -1.04 -1.30 11.31
N TYR A 10 -1.45 -2.51 11.64
CA TYR A 10 -2.83 -2.93 11.49
C TYR A 10 -3.24 -3.73 12.73
N GLN A 11 -4.30 -3.29 13.39
CA GLN A 11 -4.83 -3.91 14.62
C GLN A 11 -3.73 -4.11 15.67
N GLY A 12 -2.90 -3.07 15.89
CA GLY A 12 -1.87 -3.07 16.92
C GLY A 12 -0.62 -3.88 16.58
N CYS A 13 -0.54 -4.47 15.40
CA CYS A 13 0.63 -5.26 14.97
C CYS A 13 1.32 -4.58 13.79
N ILE A 14 2.64 -4.71 13.74
CA ILE A 14 3.44 -4.19 12.64
C ILE A 14 3.64 -5.29 11.61
N TYR A 15 3.35 -4.97 10.35
CA TYR A 15 3.53 -5.89 9.23
C TYR A 15 4.38 -5.25 8.15
N ASP A 16 5.09 -6.09 7.41
CA ASP A 16 5.87 -5.65 6.25
C ASP A 16 5.19 -6.09 4.97
N ALA A 17 5.38 -5.31 3.91
CA ALA A 17 4.83 -5.62 2.60
C ALA A 17 5.81 -5.20 1.51
N GLU A 18 5.81 -5.95 0.41
CA GLU A 18 6.51 -5.55 -0.79
C GLU A 18 5.64 -4.57 -1.57
N CYS A 19 6.23 -3.46 -1.98
CA CYS A 19 5.55 -2.48 -2.81
C CYS A 19 6.21 -2.42 -4.17
N ILE A 20 5.42 -2.58 -5.23
CA ILE A 20 5.90 -2.50 -6.62
C ILE A 20 5.28 -1.25 -7.23
N ALA A 21 6.14 -0.29 -7.60
CA ALA A 21 5.69 0.96 -8.20
C ALA A 21 5.85 0.89 -9.71
N LYS A 22 4.75 1.14 -10.44
CA LYS A 22 4.74 1.17 -11.90
C LYS A 22 4.39 2.59 -12.34
N ILE A 23 5.31 3.22 -13.07
CA ILE A 23 5.09 4.57 -13.58
C ILE A 23 4.21 4.49 -14.81
N ARG A 24 3.13 5.29 -14.79
CA ARG A 24 2.20 5.42 -15.90
C ARG A 24 2.19 6.86 -16.38
N GLU A 25 1.55 7.11 -17.52
CA GLU A 25 1.46 8.44 -18.13
C GLU A 25 0.87 9.49 -17.18
N SER A 26 -0.18 9.11 -16.47
CA SER A 26 -0.93 10.05 -15.62
C SER A 26 -0.64 9.89 -14.13
N GLY A 27 0.31 9.05 -13.75
CA GLY A 27 0.63 8.88 -12.34
C GLY A 27 1.43 7.62 -12.07
N ILE A 28 1.38 7.18 -10.81
CA ILE A 28 2.11 6.00 -10.37
C ILE A 28 1.12 5.03 -9.75
N GLU A 29 1.22 3.77 -10.14
CA GLU A 29 0.40 2.70 -9.61
C GLU A 29 1.25 1.86 -8.65
N TYR A 30 0.78 1.72 -7.40
CA TYR A 30 1.50 0.95 -6.37
C TYR A 30 0.74 -0.33 -6.09
N PHE A 31 1.44 -1.46 -6.25
CA PHE A 31 0.93 -2.77 -5.86
C PHE A 31 1.59 -3.17 -4.56
N ILE A 32 0.79 -3.40 -3.52
CA ILE A 32 1.30 -3.67 -2.19
C ILE A 32 0.89 -5.09 -1.79
N VAL A 33 1.89 -5.95 -1.60
CA VAL A 33 1.68 -7.36 -1.29
C VAL A 33 2.23 -7.64 0.09
N PRO A 34 1.38 -7.93 1.08
CA PRO A 34 1.87 -8.22 2.43
C PRO A 34 2.63 -9.54 2.47
N TYR A 35 3.69 -9.59 3.26
CA TYR A 35 4.43 -10.84 3.46
C TYR A 35 3.67 -11.81 4.35
N ASN A 36 2.81 -11.30 5.22
CA ASN A 36 2.01 -12.14 6.11
C ASN A 36 0.98 -12.90 5.31
N GLN A 37 1.01 -14.24 5.42
CA GLN A 37 0.13 -15.11 4.62
C GLN A 37 -1.33 -14.92 4.94
N GLU A 38 -1.65 -14.70 6.22
CA GLU A 38 -3.02 -14.49 6.65
C GLU A 38 -3.62 -13.21 6.05
N LEU A 39 -2.84 -12.12 6.06
CA LEU A 39 -3.29 -10.87 5.44
C LEU A 39 -3.46 -11.03 3.94
N LEU A 40 -2.53 -11.71 3.30
CA LEU A 40 -2.61 -11.95 1.85
C LEU A 40 -3.84 -12.78 1.50
N THR A 41 -4.16 -13.78 2.31
CA THR A 41 -5.34 -14.62 2.09
C THR A 41 -6.64 -13.83 2.30
N ASN A 42 -6.69 -13.00 3.35
CA ASN A 42 -7.91 -12.28 3.71
C ASN A 42 -8.17 -11.05 2.85
N PHE A 43 -7.13 -10.33 2.46
CA PHE A 43 -7.27 -9.04 1.76
C PHE A 43 -6.70 -9.04 0.35
N GLY A 44 -5.74 -9.94 0.07
CA GLY A 44 -5.02 -9.94 -1.19
C GLY A 44 -4.09 -8.75 -1.34
N PRO A 45 -3.52 -8.54 -2.52
CA PRO A 45 -2.72 -7.35 -2.81
C PRO A 45 -3.59 -6.10 -2.81
N SER A 46 -3.01 -4.97 -2.38
CA SER A 46 -3.69 -3.67 -2.44
C SER A 46 -3.15 -2.87 -3.62
N VAL A 47 -4.02 -2.12 -4.27
CA VAL A 47 -3.64 -1.26 -5.38
C VAL A 47 -3.96 0.18 -5.00
N ILE A 48 -2.93 1.04 -5.03
CA ILE A 48 -3.07 2.46 -4.73
C ILE A 48 -2.59 3.23 -5.95
N TRP A 49 -3.44 4.13 -6.43
CA TRP A 49 -3.12 5.00 -7.56
C TRP A 49 -2.82 6.41 -7.06
N LYS A 50 -1.71 6.96 -7.48
CA LYS A 50 -1.35 8.34 -7.17
C LYS A 50 -1.14 9.11 -8.47
N ASP A 51 -1.96 10.13 -8.69
CA ASP A 51 -1.74 11.08 -9.78
C ASP A 51 -1.04 12.33 -9.22
N HIS A 52 -1.01 13.41 -9.99
CA HIS A 52 -0.25 14.60 -9.60
C HIS A 52 -0.71 15.22 -8.28
N ASP A 53 -1.99 15.16 -7.97
CA ASP A 53 -2.57 15.92 -6.87
C ASP A 53 -3.26 15.06 -5.83
N ASP A 54 -3.51 13.77 -6.10
CA ASP A 54 -4.37 12.99 -5.24
C ASP A 54 -3.97 11.51 -5.24
N ILE A 55 -4.43 10.79 -4.21
CA ILE A 55 -4.24 9.35 -4.09
C ILE A 55 -5.60 8.68 -4.12
N HIS A 56 -5.75 7.73 -5.04
CA HIS A 56 -6.97 6.95 -5.19
C HIS A 56 -6.72 5.51 -4.79
N ARG A 57 -7.66 4.91 -4.08
CA ARG A 57 -7.55 3.54 -3.59
C ARG A 57 -8.73 2.71 -4.07
N HIS A 58 -8.43 1.51 -4.53
CA HIS A 58 -9.47 0.52 -4.76
C HIS A 58 -9.73 -0.18 -3.43
N MET A 59 -10.91 0.05 -2.87
CA MET A 59 -11.21 -0.36 -1.52
C MET A 59 -12.64 -0.85 -1.44
N ARG A 60 -12.82 -2.03 -0.84
CA ARG A 60 -14.13 -2.51 -0.48
C ARG A 60 -14.45 -2.04 0.93
N ASP A 61 -15.72 -1.83 1.26
CA ASP A 61 -16.10 -1.31 2.58
C ASP A 61 -15.55 -2.16 3.72
N LYS A 62 -15.58 -3.48 3.59
CA LYS A 62 -15.08 -4.39 4.61
C LYS A 62 -13.55 -4.32 4.79
N ASP A 63 -12.85 -3.82 3.80
CA ASP A 63 -11.38 -3.75 3.81
C ASP A 63 -10.87 -2.34 4.09
N ALA A 64 -11.76 -1.39 4.37
CA ALA A 64 -11.39 0.02 4.52
C ALA A 64 -10.32 0.25 5.58
N GLU A 65 -10.46 -0.36 6.74
CA GLU A 65 -9.52 -0.20 7.84
C GLU A 65 -8.12 -0.71 7.45
N TYR A 66 -8.06 -1.86 6.80
CA TYR A 66 -6.81 -2.43 6.33
C TYR A 66 -6.15 -1.52 5.28
N ASN A 67 -6.93 -1.04 4.32
CA ASN A 67 -6.40 -0.18 3.26
C ASN A 67 -5.90 1.16 3.80
N ILE A 68 -6.55 1.70 4.82
CA ILE A 68 -6.07 2.92 5.48
C ILE A 68 -4.72 2.65 6.14
N ALA A 69 -4.55 1.51 6.80
CA ALA A 69 -3.30 1.14 7.44
C ALA A 69 -2.17 1.01 6.43
N VAL A 70 -2.42 0.31 5.33
CA VAL A 70 -1.43 0.12 4.26
C VAL A 70 -1.05 1.46 3.62
N THR A 71 -2.03 2.32 3.37
CA THR A 71 -1.78 3.65 2.81
C THR A 71 -0.91 4.49 3.75
N GLY A 72 -1.19 4.40 5.05
CA GLY A 72 -0.37 5.08 6.06
C GLY A 72 1.08 4.61 6.04
N GLY A 73 1.30 3.32 5.85
CA GLY A 73 2.64 2.76 5.72
C GLY A 73 3.37 3.29 4.49
N LEU A 74 2.66 3.41 3.37
CA LEU A 74 3.24 3.97 2.15
C LEU A 74 3.63 5.43 2.33
N PHE A 75 2.78 6.24 2.93
CA PHE A 75 3.08 7.64 3.23
C PHE A 75 4.30 7.77 4.15
N LYS A 76 4.37 6.93 5.16
CA LYS A 76 5.49 6.93 6.09
C LYS A 76 6.81 6.62 5.38
N TYR A 77 6.78 5.68 4.45
CA TYR A 77 7.96 5.37 3.65
C TYR A 77 8.44 6.59 2.87
N PHE A 78 7.53 7.28 2.18
CA PHE A 78 7.90 8.47 1.41
C PHE A 78 8.45 9.57 2.30
N SER A 79 7.91 9.75 3.49
CA SER A 79 8.42 10.76 4.43
C SER A 79 9.82 10.43 4.92
N SER A 80 10.15 9.14 5.03
CA SER A 80 11.46 8.70 5.51
C SER A 80 12.56 8.83 4.46
N VAL A 81 12.22 8.73 3.18
CA VAL A 81 13.21 8.76 2.09
C VAL A 81 13.30 10.11 1.37
N ALA A 82 12.43 11.02 1.72
CA ALA A 82 12.37 12.36 1.08
C ALA A 82 13.56 13.24 1.45
#